data_0fee19f59d16c810f730bbab2cef2597
#
_entry.id   0fee19f59d16c810f730bbab2cef2597
#
_cell.length_a   1.000
_cell.length_b   1.000
_cell.length_c   1.000
_cell.angle_alpha   90.00
_cell.angle_beta   90.00
_cell.angle_gamma   90.00
#
_symmetry.space_group_name_H-M   'P 1'
#
loop_
_entity.id
_entity.type
_entity.pdbx_description
1 polymer ?
#
loop_
_entity_poly.entity_id
_entity_poly.type
_entity_poly.pdbx_seq_one_letter_code
_entity_poly.pdbx_strand_id
1 'polypeptide(L)'
;QYIINIAEHFKSHNINDDSYWHEREFSNIYDELITIKGIGPWTAEMFGMFYLLERDIFPLQDLGILKAINQLYCVDGVPLHIDQVIAISDRWKPYRTVASWYLWRSIDNEAILY
;
A
#
# COMPACT_ATOMS: atom_id res chain seq x y z
N GLN A 1 -16.35 -8.35 -12.28
CA GLN A 1 -15.43 -9.43 -12.63
C GLN A 1 -14.38 -9.68 -11.55
N TYR A 2 -13.86 -8.64 -10.91
CA TYR A 2 -12.88 -8.81 -9.82
C TYR A 2 -13.44 -9.63 -8.66
N ILE A 3 -14.68 -9.37 -8.30
CA ILE A 3 -15.31 -10.04 -7.16
C ILE A 3 -15.41 -11.54 -7.43
N ILE A 4 -15.74 -11.92 -8.65
CA ILE A 4 -15.82 -13.33 -9.03
C ILE A 4 -14.43 -13.96 -9.00
N ASN A 5 -13.42 -13.26 -9.50
CA ASN A 5 -12.05 -13.76 -9.51
C ASN A 5 -11.52 -13.98 -8.10
N ILE A 6 -11.80 -13.04 -7.20
CA ILE A 6 -11.41 -13.16 -5.78
C ILE A 6 -12.11 -14.35 -5.14
N ALA A 7 -13.42 -14.48 -5.36
CA ALA A 7 -14.19 -15.57 -4.80
C ALA A 7 -13.70 -16.93 -5.29
N GLU A 8 -13.38 -17.05 -6.56
CA GLU A 8 -12.83 -18.28 -7.13
C GLU A 8 -11.48 -18.63 -6.52
N HIS A 9 -10.62 -17.63 -6.32
CA HIS A 9 -9.33 -17.84 -5.70
C HIS A 9 -9.49 -18.35 -4.26
N PHE A 10 -10.35 -17.71 -3.48
CA PHE A 10 -10.58 -18.11 -2.09
C PHE A 10 -11.16 -19.51 -2.01
N LYS A 11 -12.07 -19.84 -2.92
CA LYS A 11 -12.68 -21.18 -2.95
C LYS A 11 -11.65 -22.25 -3.32
N SER A 12 -10.84 -22.00 -4.34
CA SER A 12 -9.88 -22.99 -4.83
C SER A 12 -8.74 -23.24 -3.85
N HIS A 13 -8.42 -22.27 -2.99
CA HIS A 13 -7.38 -22.40 -1.98
C HIS A 13 -7.92 -22.66 -0.58
N ASN A 14 -9.23 -22.86 -0.44
CA ASN A 14 -9.89 -23.09 0.87
C ASN A 14 -9.60 -21.98 1.88
N ILE A 15 -9.63 -20.75 1.43
CA ILE A 15 -9.40 -19.60 2.32
C ILE A 15 -10.70 -19.28 3.04
N ASN A 16 -10.82 -19.72 4.28
CA ASN A 16 -12.04 -19.57 5.08
C ASN A 16 -11.92 -18.56 6.21
N ASP A 17 -10.69 -18.28 6.64
CA ASP A 17 -10.45 -17.35 7.74
C ASP A 17 -9.04 -16.78 7.67
N ASP A 18 -8.66 -16.01 8.68
CA ASP A 18 -7.38 -15.30 8.71
C ASP A 18 -6.18 -16.23 8.77
N SER A 19 -6.36 -17.47 9.21
CA SER A 19 -5.24 -18.39 9.40
C SER A 19 -4.49 -18.69 8.11
N TYR A 20 -5.15 -18.56 6.97
CA TYR A 20 -4.51 -18.76 5.68
C TYR A 20 -3.32 -17.82 5.48
N TRP A 21 -3.43 -16.58 5.99
CA TRP A 21 -2.39 -15.56 5.83
C TRP A 21 -1.39 -15.56 6.98
N HIS A 22 -1.70 -16.28 8.04
CA HIS A 22 -0.94 -16.23 9.28
C HIS A 22 0.48 -16.75 9.09
N GLU A 23 1.46 -16.08 9.70
CA GLU A 23 2.87 -16.45 9.67
C GLU A 23 3.51 -16.47 8.29
N ARG A 24 2.82 -15.97 7.27
CA ARG A 24 3.40 -15.84 5.94
C ARG A 24 4.02 -14.47 5.79
N GLU A 25 5.14 -14.42 5.09
CA GLU A 25 5.74 -13.12 4.76
C GLU A 25 4.89 -12.36 3.75
N PHE A 26 4.82 -11.05 3.91
CA PHE A 26 3.99 -10.23 3.05
C PHE A 26 4.39 -10.35 1.57
N SER A 27 5.68 -10.49 1.29
CA SER A 27 6.12 -10.65 -0.10
C SER A 27 5.45 -11.85 -0.77
N ASN A 28 5.28 -12.95 -0.05
CA ASN A 28 4.62 -14.14 -0.57
C ASN A 28 3.11 -13.92 -0.74
N ILE A 29 2.50 -13.24 0.22
CA ILE A 29 1.07 -12.90 0.13
C ILE A 29 0.82 -11.96 -1.04
N TYR A 30 1.67 -10.95 -1.19
CA TYR A 30 1.60 -10.00 -2.29
C TYR A 30 1.67 -10.71 -3.64
N ASP A 31 2.63 -11.60 -3.79
CA ASP A 31 2.81 -12.34 -5.04
C ASP A 31 1.57 -13.18 -5.37
N GLU A 32 0.97 -13.79 -4.38
CA GLU A 32 -0.26 -14.56 -4.57
C GLU A 32 -1.42 -13.64 -4.99
N LEU A 33 -1.60 -12.52 -4.29
CA LEU A 33 -2.73 -11.63 -4.54
C LEU A 33 -2.69 -11.04 -5.94
N ILE A 34 -1.53 -10.66 -6.44
CA ILE A 34 -1.42 -10.07 -7.77
C ILE A 34 -1.64 -11.08 -8.90
N THR A 35 -1.65 -12.38 -8.60
CA THR A 35 -2.05 -13.38 -9.59
C THR A 35 -3.55 -13.36 -9.86
N ILE A 36 -4.34 -12.80 -8.95
CA ILE A 36 -5.78 -12.71 -9.14
C ILE A 36 -6.07 -11.57 -10.10
N LYS A 37 -6.73 -11.88 -11.20
CA LYS A 37 -7.00 -10.88 -12.22
C LYS A 37 -7.91 -9.78 -11.65
N GLY A 38 -7.46 -8.56 -11.72
CA GLY A 38 -8.15 -7.41 -11.17
C GLY A 38 -7.55 -6.89 -9.88
N ILE A 39 -6.61 -7.62 -9.27
CA ILE A 39 -5.88 -7.16 -8.11
C ILE A 39 -4.49 -6.74 -8.55
N GLY A 40 -4.23 -5.44 -8.51
CA GLY A 40 -2.92 -4.90 -8.82
C GLY A 40 -2.10 -4.62 -7.57
N PRO A 41 -0.89 -4.07 -7.76
CA PRO A 41 0.01 -3.77 -6.65
C PRO A 41 -0.61 -2.90 -5.57
N TRP A 42 -1.35 -1.86 -5.95
CA TRP A 42 -1.96 -0.95 -4.98
C TRP A 42 -2.96 -1.68 -4.09
N THR A 43 -3.85 -2.48 -4.68
CA THR A 43 -4.85 -3.23 -3.92
C THR A 43 -4.19 -4.23 -2.98
N ALA A 44 -3.16 -4.95 -3.45
CA ALA A 44 -2.44 -5.89 -2.61
C ALA A 44 -1.75 -5.18 -1.44
N GLU A 45 -1.18 -4.00 -1.68
CA GLU A 45 -0.55 -3.21 -0.63
C GLU A 45 -1.57 -2.71 0.40
N MET A 46 -2.76 -2.28 -0.06
CA MET A 46 -3.83 -1.86 0.85
C MET A 46 -4.28 -3.03 1.72
N PHE A 47 -4.37 -4.22 1.17
CA PHE A 47 -4.68 -5.41 1.95
C PHE A 47 -3.62 -5.64 3.03
N GLY A 48 -2.35 -5.49 2.67
CA GLY A 48 -1.23 -5.64 3.61
C GLY A 48 -1.28 -4.62 4.74
N MET A 49 -1.53 -3.36 4.38
CA MET A 49 -1.51 -2.28 5.37
C MET A 49 -2.71 -2.33 6.33
N PHE A 50 -3.90 -2.58 5.80
CA PHE A 50 -5.14 -2.40 6.57
C PHE A 50 -5.74 -3.69 7.11
N TYR A 51 -5.53 -4.81 6.45
CA TYR A 51 -6.04 -6.09 6.93
C TYR A 51 -4.98 -6.89 7.66
N LEU A 52 -3.80 -7.04 7.04
CA LEU A 52 -2.71 -7.81 7.64
C LEU A 52 -1.92 -7.00 8.66
N LEU A 53 -2.10 -5.68 8.68
CA LEU A 53 -1.41 -4.75 9.58
C LEU A 53 0.11 -4.81 9.45
N GLU A 54 0.58 -4.99 8.24
CA GLU A 54 2.02 -4.92 7.95
C GLU A 54 2.55 -3.51 8.18
N ARG A 55 3.68 -3.41 8.84
CA ARG A 55 4.21 -2.11 9.29
C ARG A 55 5.19 -1.46 8.35
N ASP A 56 5.64 -2.15 7.32
CA ASP A 56 6.67 -1.61 6.44
C ASP A 56 6.28 -1.68 4.97
N ILE A 57 5.17 -1.03 4.64
CA ILE A 57 4.70 -0.91 3.26
C ILE A 57 4.66 0.56 2.89
N PHE A 58 5.25 0.90 1.73
CA PHE A 58 5.16 2.24 1.16
C PHE A 58 4.54 2.12 -0.24
N PRO A 59 3.26 2.53 -0.41
CA PRO A 59 2.56 2.33 -1.70
C PRO A 59 2.96 3.37 -2.73
N LEU A 60 3.99 3.04 -3.50
CA LEU A 60 4.60 3.96 -4.49
C LEU A 60 3.65 4.38 -5.61
N GLN A 61 2.57 3.65 -5.83
CA GLN A 61 1.60 3.96 -6.87
C GLN A 61 0.37 4.71 -6.34
N ASP A 62 0.33 4.97 -5.04
CA ASP A 62 -0.80 5.68 -4.45
C ASP A 62 -0.68 7.17 -4.72
N LEU A 63 -1.68 7.73 -5.41
CA LEU A 63 -1.63 9.14 -5.80
C LEU A 63 -1.62 10.09 -4.60
N GLY A 64 -2.32 9.73 -3.53
CA GLY A 64 -2.33 10.55 -2.31
C GLY A 64 -0.95 10.58 -1.64
N ILE A 65 -0.28 9.45 -1.58
CA ILE A 65 1.08 9.35 -1.03
C ILE A 65 2.04 10.19 -1.88
N LEU A 66 1.98 10.06 -3.20
CA LEU A 66 2.87 10.82 -4.08
C LEU A 66 2.60 12.31 -3.96
N LYS A 67 1.35 12.72 -3.88
CA LYS A 67 0.99 14.12 -3.68
C LYS A 67 1.58 14.64 -2.36
N ALA A 68 1.39 13.90 -1.29
CA ALA A 68 1.85 14.33 0.04
C ALA A 68 3.37 14.46 0.10
N ILE A 69 4.08 13.46 -0.42
CA ILE A 69 5.55 13.49 -0.36
C ILE A 69 6.12 14.60 -1.23
N ASN A 70 5.47 14.88 -2.37
CA ASN A 70 5.89 16.00 -3.20
C ASN A 70 5.66 17.35 -2.50
N GLN A 71 4.53 17.51 -1.82
CA GLN A 71 4.26 18.74 -1.08
C GLN A 71 5.30 19.01 -0.01
N LEU A 72 5.81 17.97 0.63
CA LEU A 72 6.72 18.10 1.76
C LEU A 72 8.19 18.15 1.36
N TYR A 73 8.56 17.52 0.26
CA TYR A 73 9.97 17.32 -0.06
C TYR A 73 10.41 17.84 -1.42
N CYS A 74 9.51 18.28 -2.30
CA CYS A 74 9.95 18.80 -3.58
C CYS A 74 10.67 20.14 -3.40
N VAL A 75 11.59 20.44 -4.31
CA VAL A 75 12.35 21.68 -4.32
C VAL A 75 11.96 22.49 -5.55
N ASP A 76 11.65 23.78 -5.33
CA ASP A 76 11.31 24.73 -6.41
C ASP A 76 10.11 24.26 -7.25
N GLY A 77 9.18 23.55 -6.64
CA GLY A 77 7.98 23.10 -7.33
C GLY A 77 8.20 21.99 -8.35
N VAL A 78 9.40 21.42 -8.42
CA VAL A 78 9.71 20.34 -9.36
C VAL A 78 9.30 19.01 -8.72
N PRO A 79 8.43 18.21 -9.37
CA PRO A 79 8.04 16.93 -8.82
C PRO A 79 9.24 16.00 -8.61
N LEU A 80 9.18 15.22 -7.54
CA LEU A 80 10.23 14.25 -7.25
C LEU A 80 10.20 13.11 -8.26
N HIS A 81 11.39 12.70 -8.70
CA HIS A 81 11.53 11.47 -9.49
C HIS A 81 11.27 10.27 -8.57
N ILE A 82 10.80 9.17 -9.15
CA ILE A 82 10.46 7.98 -8.36
C ILE A 82 11.65 7.48 -7.53
N ASP A 83 12.86 7.58 -8.05
CA ASP A 83 14.06 7.16 -7.31
C ASP A 83 14.28 8.02 -6.07
N GLN A 84 13.94 9.30 -6.14
CA GLN A 84 14.01 10.19 -4.98
C GLN A 84 12.96 9.84 -3.93
N VAL A 85 11.76 9.49 -4.38
CA VAL A 85 10.70 9.03 -3.48
C VAL A 85 11.12 7.77 -2.75
N ILE A 86 11.69 6.81 -3.47
CA ILE A 86 12.18 5.56 -2.88
C ILE A 86 13.26 5.85 -1.85
N ALA A 87 14.22 6.71 -2.19
CA ALA A 87 15.31 7.05 -1.27
C ALA A 87 14.78 7.69 0.01
N ILE A 88 13.80 8.59 -0.11
CA ILE A 88 13.18 9.21 1.07
C ILE A 88 12.48 8.15 1.92
N SER A 89 11.67 7.31 1.29
CA SER A 89 10.90 6.30 2.02
C SER A 89 11.79 5.24 2.68
N ASP A 90 12.94 4.96 2.11
CA ASP A 90 13.88 3.98 2.68
C ASP A 90 14.37 4.39 4.07
N ARG A 91 14.40 5.68 4.35
CA ARG A 91 14.80 6.19 5.67
C ARG A 91 13.81 5.86 6.76
N TRP A 92 12.58 5.47 6.38
CA TRP A 92 11.51 5.17 7.32
C TRP A 92 11.34 3.68 7.60
N LYS A 93 12.17 2.84 6.97
CA LYS A 93 12.17 1.41 7.27
C LYS A 93 12.54 1.19 8.73
N PRO A 94 11.95 0.23 9.41
CA PRO A 94 10.93 -0.73 8.97
C PRO A 94 9.50 -0.27 9.28
N TYR A 95 9.25 1.04 9.31
CA TYR A 95 7.96 1.61 9.71
C TYR A 95 7.30 2.44 8.61
N ARG A 96 7.48 2.04 7.35
CA ARG A 96 6.97 2.83 6.21
C ARG A 96 5.45 2.90 6.18
N THR A 97 4.74 1.93 6.74
CA THR A 97 3.28 2.01 6.84
C THR A 97 2.84 3.17 7.71
N VAL A 98 3.49 3.35 8.85
CA VAL A 98 3.18 4.48 9.75
C VAL A 98 3.48 5.80 9.06
N ALA A 99 4.61 5.87 8.37
CA ALA A 99 4.96 7.07 7.60
C ALA A 99 3.91 7.37 6.53
N SER A 100 3.40 6.33 5.86
CA SER A 100 2.33 6.47 4.87
C SER A 100 1.06 7.04 5.50
N TRP A 101 0.69 6.58 6.68
CA TRP A 101 -0.47 7.10 7.40
C TRP A 101 -0.30 8.61 7.68
N TYR A 102 0.86 9.04 8.11
CA TYR A 102 1.13 10.46 8.36
C TYR A 102 1.08 11.27 7.06
N LEU A 103 1.58 10.71 5.97
CA LEU A 103 1.50 11.39 4.67
C LEU A 103 0.05 11.58 4.23
N TRP A 104 -0.75 10.54 4.32
CA TRP A 104 -2.18 10.67 4.00
C TRP A 104 -2.85 11.69 4.91
N ARG A 105 -2.51 11.66 6.19
CA ARG A 105 -3.09 12.60 7.16
C ARG A 105 -2.75 14.04 6.81
N SER A 106 -1.58 14.29 6.27
CA SER A 106 -1.15 15.65 5.94
C SER A 106 -1.99 16.28 4.83
N ILE A 107 -2.52 15.48 3.91
CA ILE A 107 -3.42 15.97 2.87
C ILE A 107 -4.89 15.91 3.29
N ASP A 108 -5.25 14.97 4.14
CA ASP A 108 -6.63 14.84 4.62
C ASP A 108 -7.05 15.98 5.52
N ASN A 109 -6.11 16.65 6.17
CA ASN A 109 -6.41 17.80 7.01
C ASN A 109 -7.11 18.92 6.22
N GLU A 110 -6.81 19.04 4.93
CA GLU A 110 -7.50 20.03 4.08
C GLU A 110 -8.95 19.61 3.86
N ALA A 111 -9.22 18.33 3.77
CA ALA A 111 -10.56 17.80 3.54
C ALA A 111 -11.43 17.89 4.78
N ILE A 112 -10.86 17.86 5.95
CA ILE A 112 -11.60 17.89 7.22
C ILE A 112 -12.12 19.29 7.54
N LEU A 113 -11.61 20.30 6.92
CA LEU A 113 -11.96 21.67 7.23
C LEU A 113 -13.28 22.15 6.59
N TYR A 114 -13.89 21.34 5.77
CA TYR A 114 -15.18 21.71 5.18
C TYR A 114 -16.39 21.20 5.94
#